data_5e59c2c068ca840fcb1df978fc40e1aa
#
_entry.id   5e59c2c068ca840fcb1df978fc40e1aa
#
_cell.length_a   1.000
_cell.length_b   1.000
_cell.length_c   1.000
_cell.angle_alpha   90.00
_cell.angle_beta   90.00
_cell.angle_gamma   90.00
#
_symmetry.space_group_name_H-M   'P 1'
#
loop_
_entity.id
_entity.type
_entity.pdbx_description
1 polymer ?
#
loop_
_entity_poly.entity_id
_entity_poly.type
_entity_poly.pdbx_seq_one_letter_code
_entity_poly.pdbx_strand_id
1 'polypeptide(L)'
;MNPHPLKPGELLALRQELLDRHRRWQQAHGWIRKPTQAGIQSAILHPADGTISVVQAQSALACTADQLFDYLVTDIDRTCREWNDVMIYSGVIRELGEGCELSRIISEGRLLADREDVFVRCKLRLEDGTRLELSQGVGVAVEPVYTGISRYTQRSLMHFASKEIRPLPGPACHYQTIWHYDPAGWLSRLLPRKLLGNFILKNLIHEHQKLAGIFGRGAEQAE
;
A
#
# COMPACT_ATOMS: atom_id res chain seq x y z
N MET A 1 -0.48 25.92 -8.94
CA MET A 1 -1.85 26.01 -8.39
C MET A 1 -1.77 25.49 -6.95
N ASN A 2 -2.05 26.33 -5.95
CA ASN A 2 -2.21 25.82 -4.59
C ASN A 2 -3.44 24.89 -4.60
N PRO A 3 -3.30 23.64 -4.25
CA PRO A 3 -4.44 22.76 -4.14
C PRO A 3 -5.33 23.33 -3.04
N HIS A 4 -6.56 23.71 -3.39
CA HIS A 4 -7.54 24.09 -2.38
C HIS A 4 -7.62 22.96 -1.35
N PRO A 5 -7.60 23.26 -0.05
CA PRO A 5 -7.83 22.25 0.95
C PRO A 5 -9.20 21.61 0.67
N LEU A 6 -9.21 20.26 0.60
CA LEU A 6 -10.45 19.52 0.49
C LEU A 6 -11.38 19.94 1.64
N LYS A 7 -12.63 20.23 1.32
CA LYS A 7 -13.62 20.54 2.36
C LYS A 7 -13.93 19.28 3.17
N PRO A 8 -14.35 19.39 4.46
CA PRO A 8 -14.67 18.21 5.27
C PRO A 8 -15.62 17.22 4.59
N GLY A 9 -16.66 17.71 3.91
CA GLY A 9 -17.58 16.84 3.16
C GLY A 9 -16.94 16.12 1.98
N GLU A 10 -15.96 16.71 1.32
CA GLU A 10 -15.20 16.09 0.22
C GLU A 10 -14.26 15.01 0.74
N LEU A 11 -13.68 15.18 1.93
CA LEU A 11 -12.85 14.16 2.58
C LEU A 11 -13.67 12.94 3.01
N LEU A 12 -14.85 13.15 3.59
CA LEU A 12 -15.75 12.05 3.95
C LEU A 12 -16.20 11.27 2.72
N ALA A 13 -16.54 11.97 1.62
CA ALA A 13 -16.90 11.34 0.35
C ALA A 13 -15.73 10.53 -0.23
N LEU A 14 -14.52 11.09 -0.23
CA LEU A 14 -13.31 10.38 -0.67
C LEU A 14 -13.05 9.13 0.18
N ARG A 15 -13.13 9.25 1.51
CA ARG A 15 -12.95 8.12 2.42
C ARG A 15 -13.97 7.01 2.14
N GLN A 16 -15.23 7.36 1.91
CA GLN A 16 -16.27 6.40 1.57
C GLN A 16 -16.00 5.75 0.21
N GLU A 17 -15.62 6.53 -0.80
CA GLU A 17 -15.24 6.00 -2.12
C GLU A 17 -14.09 5.00 -2.03
N LEU A 18 -13.05 5.31 -1.25
CA LEU A 18 -11.91 4.41 -1.04
C LEU A 18 -12.32 3.11 -0.33
N LEU A 19 -13.21 3.20 0.66
CA LEU A 19 -13.74 2.04 1.36
C LEU A 19 -14.56 1.14 0.42
N ASP A 20 -15.40 1.74 -0.42
CA ASP A 20 -16.19 1.00 -1.41
C ASP A 20 -15.29 0.38 -2.49
N ARG A 21 -14.21 1.06 -2.87
CA ARG A 21 -13.20 0.51 -3.79
C ARG A 21 -12.46 -0.68 -3.18
N HIS A 22 -12.10 -0.60 -1.91
CA HIS A 22 -11.51 -1.72 -1.17
C HIS A 22 -12.43 -2.94 -1.18
N ARG A 23 -13.69 -2.78 -0.83
CA ARG A 23 -14.71 -3.85 -0.85
C ARG A 23 -14.88 -4.44 -2.25
N ARG A 24 -14.94 -3.60 -3.29
CA ARG A 24 -15.02 -4.07 -4.68
C ARG A 24 -13.82 -4.94 -5.07
N TRP A 25 -12.60 -4.56 -4.68
CA TRP A 25 -11.43 -5.38 -4.98
C TRP A 25 -11.43 -6.69 -4.20
N GLN A 26 -11.85 -6.70 -2.95
CA GLN A 26 -11.97 -7.95 -2.19
C GLN A 26 -12.98 -8.94 -2.83
N GLN A 27 -14.08 -8.42 -3.35
CA GLN A 27 -15.15 -9.20 -3.97
C GLN A 27 -14.95 -9.45 -5.46
N ALA A 28 -13.91 -8.89 -6.08
CA ALA A 28 -13.70 -8.99 -7.51
C ALA A 28 -13.50 -10.45 -7.95
N HIS A 29 -14.15 -10.80 -9.06
CA HIS A 29 -13.93 -12.08 -9.72
C HIS A 29 -12.72 -12.04 -10.65
N GLY A 30 -12.12 -13.19 -10.90
CA GLY A 30 -11.00 -13.30 -11.86
C GLY A 30 -9.61 -13.15 -11.23
N TRP A 31 -9.48 -13.16 -9.92
CA TRP A 31 -8.21 -13.26 -9.25
C TRP A 31 -7.48 -14.56 -9.62
N ILE A 32 -6.29 -14.43 -10.18
CA ILE A 32 -5.39 -15.54 -10.49
C ILE A 32 -4.50 -15.77 -9.27
N ARG A 33 -4.82 -16.79 -8.48
CA ARG A 33 -4.03 -17.17 -7.30
C ARG A 33 -2.65 -17.67 -7.72
N LYS A 34 -1.66 -17.34 -6.94
CA LYS A 34 -0.28 -17.83 -7.10
C LYS A 34 0.01 -18.91 -6.04
N PRO A 35 0.99 -19.77 -6.27
CA PRO A 35 1.43 -20.71 -5.25
C PRO A 35 1.78 -19.99 -3.95
N THR A 36 1.33 -20.53 -2.83
CA THR A 36 1.64 -20.00 -1.51
C THR A 36 3.15 -20.07 -1.26
N GLN A 37 3.74 -18.96 -0.86
CA GLN A 37 5.17 -18.85 -0.56
C GLN A 37 5.36 -18.49 0.90
N ALA A 38 5.96 -19.38 1.68
CA ALA A 38 6.26 -19.13 3.10
C ALA A 38 5.02 -18.68 3.91
N GLY A 39 3.85 -19.30 3.70
CA GLY A 39 2.59 -18.94 4.37
C GLY A 39 1.95 -17.65 3.83
N ILE A 40 2.47 -17.06 2.76
CA ILE A 40 1.88 -15.88 2.12
C ILE A 40 1.05 -16.33 0.94
N GLN A 41 -0.23 -16.07 0.98
CA GLN A 41 -1.15 -16.25 -0.14
C GLN A 41 -1.13 -14.98 -0.99
N SER A 42 -1.09 -15.13 -2.31
CA SER A 42 -1.05 -13.98 -3.20
C SER A 42 -1.84 -14.22 -4.48
N ALA A 43 -2.29 -13.13 -5.08
CA ALA A 43 -3.05 -13.20 -6.33
C ALA A 43 -2.83 -11.94 -7.18
N ILE A 44 -3.13 -12.06 -8.46
CA ILE A 44 -3.08 -10.98 -9.44
C ILE A 44 -4.39 -10.94 -10.22
N LEU A 45 -4.90 -9.76 -10.44
CA LEU A 45 -6.06 -9.52 -11.30
C LEU A 45 -5.62 -8.64 -12.48
N HIS A 46 -6.01 -9.05 -13.68
CA HIS A 46 -5.80 -8.24 -14.90
C HIS A 46 -7.13 -7.59 -15.26
N PRO A 47 -7.30 -6.27 -15.05
CA PRO A 47 -8.53 -5.57 -15.39
C PRO A 47 -8.85 -5.68 -16.88
N ALA A 48 -10.14 -5.84 -17.22
CA ALA A 48 -10.60 -6.02 -18.60
C ALA A 48 -10.36 -4.77 -19.48
N ASP A 49 -10.32 -3.58 -18.87
CA ASP A 49 -10.02 -2.31 -19.54
C ASP A 49 -8.53 -2.20 -19.95
N GLY A 50 -7.75 -3.23 -19.62
CA GLY A 50 -6.34 -3.29 -19.94
C GLY A 50 -5.49 -2.31 -19.13
N THR A 51 -5.97 -1.76 -18.03
CA THR A 51 -5.13 -1.01 -17.08
C THR A 51 -4.10 -1.92 -16.41
N ILE A 52 -3.22 -1.35 -15.60
CA ILE A 52 -2.18 -2.12 -14.92
C ILE A 52 -2.84 -3.13 -13.96
N SER A 53 -2.15 -4.25 -13.74
CA SER A 53 -2.67 -5.32 -12.88
C SER A 53 -2.82 -4.86 -11.44
N VAL A 54 -3.89 -5.34 -10.80
CA VAL A 54 -4.08 -5.23 -9.35
C VAL A 54 -3.46 -6.46 -8.71
N VAL A 55 -2.72 -6.28 -7.64
CA VAL A 55 -2.07 -7.36 -6.90
C VAL A 55 -2.54 -7.36 -5.46
N GLN A 56 -2.60 -8.56 -4.88
CA GLN A 56 -2.85 -8.72 -3.44
C GLN A 56 -1.95 -9.77 -2.82
N ALA A 57 -1.65 -9.58 -1.55
CA ALA A 57 -1.00 -10.57 -0.70
C ALA A 57 -1.67 -10.58 0.68
N GLN A 58 -1.63 -11.74 1.34
CA GLN A 58 -2.15 -11.89 2.69
C GLN A 58 -1.34 -12.91 3.49
N SER A 59 -1.24 -12.67 4.79
CA SER A 59 -0.51 -13.54 5.73
C SER A 59 -1.05 -13.37 7.15
N ALA A 60 -0.83 -14.37 7.99
CA ALA A 60 -1.05 -14.24 9.43
C ALA A 60 0.27 -13.87 10.12
N LEU A 61 0.23 -12.91 11.04
CA LEU A 61 1.38 -12.43 11.80
C LEU A 61 1.13 -12.59 13.30
N ALA A 62 2.21 -12.86 14.07
CA ALA A 62 2.15 -13.07 15.51
C ALA A 62 2.28 -11.74 16.29
N CYS A 63 1.40 -10.81 15.98
CA CYS A 63 1.26 -9.51 16.68
C CYS A 63 -0.19 -9.06 16.65
N THR A 64 -0.58 -8.15 17.54
CA THR A 64 -1.94 -7.61 17.52
C THR A 64 -2.17 -6.69 16.31
N ALA A 65 -3.43 -6.50 15.94
CA ALA A 65 -3.78 -5.59 14.85
C ALA A 65 -3.32 -4.15 15.13
N ASP A 66 -3.39 -3.69 16.38
CA ASP A 66 -2.90 -2.36 16.75
C ASP A 66 -1.37 -2.26 16.62
N GLN A 67 -0.61 -3.24 17.11
CA GLN A 67 0.85 -3.24 16.98
C GLN A 67 1.30 -3.17 15.52
N LEU A 68 0.69 -3.97 14.65
CA LEU A 68 1.03 -3.96 13.23
C LEU A 68 0.62 -2.63 12.55
N PHE A 69 -0.56 -2.11 12.90
CA PHE A 69 -1.05 -0.85 12.33
C PHE A 69 -0.15 0.32 12.73
N ASP A 70 0.20 0.42 14.00
CA ASP A 70 1.10 1.48 14.48
C ASP A 70 2.46 1.37 13.79
N TYR A 71 3.00 0.18 13.68
CA TYR A 71 4.28 -0.06 13.00
C TYR A 71 4.27 0.31 11.52
N LEU A 72 3.21 -0.06 10.77
CA LEU A 72 3.14 0.15 9.32
C LEU A 72 2.63 1.52 8.90
N VAL A 73 1.85 2.18 9.76
CA VAL A 73 1.04 3.34 9.36
C VAL A 73 1.31 4.55 10.25
N THR A 74 1.33 4.38 11.56
CA THR A 74 1.55 5.48 12.49
C THR A 74 3.04 5.86 12.57
N ASP A 75 3.91 4.89 12.70
CA ASP A 75 5.36 5.06 12.83
C ASP A 75 6.13 4.86 11.50
N ILE A 76 5.44 4.95 10.37
CA ILE A 76 5.98 4.59 9.04
C ILE A 76 7.27 5.34 8.68
N ASP A 77 7.42 6.58 9.10
CA ASP A 77 8.61 7.40 8.87
C ASP A 77 9.86 6.80 9.54
N ARG A 78 9.68 6.11 10.66
CA ARG A 78 10.74 5.45 11.43
C ARG A 78 10.95 4.00 10.98
N THR A 79 9.88 3.25 10.75
CA THR A 79 9.93 1.80 10.55
C THR A 79 10.02 1.37 9.09
N CYS A 80 9.71 2.25 8.13
CA CYS A 80 9.54 1.87 6.73
C CYS A 80 10.74 1.11 6.12
N ARG A 81 11.96 1.45 6.52
CA ARG A 81 13.17 0.79 6.00
C ARG A 81 13.41 -0.61 6.55
N GLU A 82 12.76 -0.98 7.64
CA GLU A 82 12.91 -2.28 8.27
C GLU A 82 12.17 -3.36 7.49
N TRP A 83 11.01 -3.00 6.92
CA TRP A 83 10.14 -3.92 6.20
C TRP A 83 10.06 -3.66 4.69
N ASN A 84 10.58 -2.53 4.20
CA ASN A 84 10.63 -2.20 2.78
C ASN A 84 12.00 -1.66 2.39
N ASP A 85 12.85 -2.52 1.83
CA ASP A 85 14.25 -2.24 1.52
C ASP A 85 14.45 -1.12 0.47
N VAL A 86 13.42 -0.81 -0.30
CA VAL A 86 13.51 0.24 -1.34
C VAL A 86 12.93 1.57 -0.89
N MET A 87 12.27 1.63 0.25
CA MET A 87 11.70 2.88 0.75
C MET A 87 12.80 3.73 1.40
N ILE A 88 13.03 4.92 0.85
CA ILE A 88 14.07 5.85 1.31
C ILE A 88 13.49 6.87 2.27
N TYR A 89 12.27 7.30 2.01
CA TYR A 89 11.58 8.34 2.76
C TYR A 89 10.08 8.04 2.82
N SER A 90 9.50 8.29 3.96
CA SER A 90 8.06 8.39 4.14
C SER A 90 7.76 9.56 5.08
N GLY A 91 6.69 10.28 4.84
CA GLY A 91 6.31 11.38 5.72
C GLY A 91 4.96 11.99 5.37
N VAL A 92 4.34 12.57 6.39
CA VAL A 92 3.11 13.36 6.27
C VAL A 92 3.47 14.76 5.79
N ILE A 93 2.85 15.18 4.69
CA ILE A 93 2.99 16.55 4.18
C ILE A 93 2.00 17.46 4.91
N ARG A 94 0.78 16.98 5.12
CA ARG A 94 -0.29 17.75 5.77
C ARG A 94 -1.40 16.86 6.30
N GLU A 95 -1.85 17.12 7.51
CA GLU A 95 -3.09 16.57 8.04
C GLU A 95 -4.30 17.21 7.33
N LEU A 96 -5.25 16.39 6.94
CA LEU A 96 -6.46 16.81 6.23
C LEU A 96 -7.71 16.80 7.13
N GLY A 97 -7.63 16.10 8.26
CA GLY A 97 -8.77 15.84 9.14
C GLY A 97 -9.46 14.50 8.85
N GLU A 98 -10.45 14.13 9.67
CA GLU A 98 -11.24 12.89 9.53
C GLU A 98 -10.38 11.61 9.42
N GLY A 99 -9.20 11.57 10.04
CA GLY A 99 -8.25 10.47 9.94
C GLY A 99 -7.56 10.37 8.57
N CYS A 100 -7.66 11.40 7.73
CA CYS A 100 -6.99 11.45 6.44
C CYS A 100 -5.82 12.44 6.46
N GLU A 101 -4.79 12.15 5.69
CA GLU A 101 -3.59 12.97 5.54
C GLU A 101 -3.09 12.95 4.10
N LEU A 102 -2.39 14.01 3.69
CA LEU A 102 -1.60 14.03 2.48
C LEU A 102 -0.20 13.53 2.84
N SER A 103 0.23 12.45 2.21
CA SER A 103 1.49 11.79 2.51
C SER A 103 2.37 11.67 1.29
N ARG A 104 3.66 11.46 1.52
CA ARG A 104 4.67 11.23 0.50
C ARG A 104 5.50 10.00 0.87
N ILE A 105 5.80 9.18 -0.14
CA ILE A 105 6.82 8.13 -0.07
C ILE A 105 7.81 8.36 -1.20
N ILE A 106 9.08 8.13 -0.94
CA ILE A 106 10.13 8.06 -1.97
C ILE A 106 10.77 6.69 -1.86
N SER A 107 10.83 6.00 -2.99
CA SER A 107 11.44 4.68 -3.11
C SER A 107 12.63 4.70 -4.05
N GLU A 108 13.69 3.98 -3.70
CA GLU A 108 14.91 3.86 -4.49
C GLU A 108 14.61 3.18 -5.83
N GLY A 109 15.02 3.82 -6.90
CA GLY A 109 14.89 3.28 -8.26
C GLY A 109 15.97 2.26 -8.63
N ARG A 110 16.96 2.02 -7.77
CA ARG A 110 18.16 1.19 -8.01
C ARG A 110 18.90 1.52 -9.31
N LEU A 111 18.47 0.97 -10.43
CA LEU A 111 19.02 1.24 -11.77
C LEU A 111 18.23 2.33 -12.54
N LEU A 112 17.24 2.92 -11.93
CA LEU A 112 16.29 3.87 -12.51
C LEU A 112 16.24 5.14 -11.65
N ALA A 113 15.48 6.15 -12.11
CA ALA A 113 15.13 7.28 -11.26
C ALA A 113 14.32 6.80 -10.05
N ASP A 114 14.55 7.41 -8.88
CA ASP A 114 13.74 7.17 -7.70
C ASP A 114 12.26 7.43 -7.98
N ARG A 115 11.39 6.76 -7.26
CA ARG A 115 9.94 6.90 -7.41
C ARG A 115 9.38 7.73 -6.26
N GLU A 116 8.60 8.73 -6.61
CA GLU A 116 7.88 9.56 -5.65
C GLU A 116 6.39 9.29 -5.77
N ASP A 117 5.77 8.89 -4.68
CA ASP A 117 4.33 8.78 -4.52
C ASP A 117 3.84 9.90 -3.62
N VAL A 118 2.86 10.68 -4.08
CA VAL A 118 2.10 11.61 -3.26
C VAL A 118 0.65 11.18 -3.30
N PHE A 119 0.09 10.96 -2.14
CA PHE A 119 -1.23 10.34 -2.01
C PHE A 119 -1.98 10.84 -0.78
N VAL A 120 -3.30 10.80 -0.86
CA VAL A 120 -4.16 10.90 0.32
C VAL A 120 -4.19 9.52 0.95
N ARG A 121 -3.96 9.46 2.26
CA ARG A 121 -4.03 8.28 3.10
C ARG A 121 -5.11 8.48 4.16
N CYS A 122 -6.07 7.57 4.23
CA CYS A 122 -7.13 7.57 5.24
C CYS A 122 -6.96 6.37 6.17
N LYS A 123 -6.93 6.61 7.47
CA LYS A 123 -6.77 5.64 8.54
C LYS A 123 -8.13 5.39 9.19
N LEU A 124 -8.58 4.15 9.24
CA LEU A 124 -9.86 3.77 9.81
C LEU A 124 -9.69 2.70 10.87
N ARG A 125 -10.58 2.77 11.87
CA ARG A 125 -10.78 1.73 12.86
C ARG A 125 -12.23 1.29 12.77
N LEU A 126 -12.46 0.01 12.47
CA LEU A 126 -13.79 -0.56 12.38
C LEU A 126 -14.23 -1.10 13.75
N GLU A 127 -15.54 -1.30 13.93
CA GLU A 127 -16.13 -1.76 15.20
C GLU A 127 -15.66 -3.16 15.61
N ASP A 128 -15.38 -4.03 14.63
CA ASP A 128 -14.87 -5.39 14.82
C ASP A 128 -13.38 -5.44 15.22
N GLY A 129 -12.75 -4.30 15.39
CA GLY A 129 -11.33 -4.19 15.71
C GLY A 129 -10.41 -4.16 14.49
N THR A 130 -10.93 -4.32 13.28
CA THR A 130 -10.15 -4.19 12.04
C THR A 130 -9.54 -2.81 11.92
N ARG A 131 -8.26 -2.75 11.53
CA ARG A 131 -7.54 -1.53 11.17
C ARG A 131 -7.39 -1.48 9.67
N LEU A 132 -7.67 -0.34 9.08
CA LEU A 132 -7.67 -0.17 7.64
C LEU A 132 -6.93 1.11 7.26
N GLU A 133 -5.95 0.99 6.36
CA GLU A 133 -5.34 2.11 5.64
C GLU A 133 -5.81 2.06 4.20
N LEU A 134 -6.31 3.18 3.69
CA LEU A 134 -6.75 3.35 2.31
C LEU A 134 -6.01 4.52 1.69
N SER A 135 -5.40 4.31 0.53
CA SER A 135 -4.58 5.32 -0.12
C SER A 135 -4.89 5.46 -1.59
N GLN A 136 -4.84 6.71 -2.07
CA GLN A 136 -4.97 7.05 -3.49
C GLN A 136 -4.01 8.18 -3.85
N GLY A 137 -3.28 7.98 -4.94
CA GLY A 137 -2.38 8.99 -5.49
C GLY A 137 -3.11 10.26 -5.93
N VAL A 138 -2.46 11.37 -5.74
CA VAL A 138 -2.97 12.70 -6.14
C VAL A 138 -1.95 13.45 -6.98
N GLY A 139 -2.44 14.18 -7.97
CA GLY A 139 -1.62 14.96 -8.92
C GLY A 139 -1.17 16.31 -8.38
N VAL A 140 -0.96 16.46 -7.07
CA VAL A 140 -0.53 17.74 -6.49
C VAL A 140 0.98 17.92 -6.57
N ALA A 141 1.41 19.14 -6.85
CA ALA A 141 2.81 19.52 -6.71
C ALA A 141 3.16 19.66 -5.23
N VAL A 142 4.32 19.14 -4.85
CA VAL A 142 4.85 19.23 -3.48
C VAL A 142 6.30 19.70 -3.54
N GLU A 143 6.75 20.33 -2.47
CA GLU A 143 8.14 20.76 -2.37
C GLU A 143 9.09 19.55 -2.49
N PRO A 144 10.20 19.67 -3.26
CA PRO A 144 11.17 18.61 -3.38
C PRO A 144 11.76 18.25 -2.01
N VAL A 145 11.96 16.94 -1.78
CA VAL A 145 12.72 16.43 -0.64
C VAL A 145 14.04 15.90 -1.16
N TYR A 146 15.12 16.42 -0.64
CA TYR A 146 16.44 15.94 -0.97
C TYR A 146 16.74 14.67 -0.16
N THR A 147 16.81 13.55 -0.85
CA THR A 147 17.06 12.23 -0.23
C THR A 147 18.54 11.85 -0.22
N GLY A 148 19.40 12.61 -0.89
CA GLY A 148 20.84 12.33 -1.02
C GLY A 148 21.18 11.23 -2.03
N ILE A 149 20.19 10.54 -2.61
CA ILE A 149 20.41 9.35 -3.43
C ILE A 149 20.27 9.63 -4.93
N SER A 150 19.30 10.41 -5.34
CA SER A 150 19.14 10.79 -6.75
C SER A 150 18.70 12.24 -6.90
N ARG A 151 19.18 12.89 -7.98
CA ARG A 151 18.71 14.21 -8.38
C ARG A 151 17.41 14.18 -9.15
N TYR A 152 16.95 12.99 -9.55
CA TYR A 152 15.77 12.80 -10.38
C TYR A 152 14.84 11.82 -9.71
N THR A 153 13.72 12.34 -9.22
CA THR A 153 12.57 11.53 -8.83
C THR A 153 11.54 11.55 -9.94
N GLN A 154 10.96 10.39 -10.21
CA GLN A 154 9.86 10.27 -11.14
C GLN A 154 8.58 10.01 -10.36
N ARG A 155 7.56 10.83 -10.59
CA ARG A 155 6.24 10.60 -10.00
C ARG A 155 5.67 9.29 -10.52
N SER A 156 5.32 8.39 -9.62
CA SER A 156 4.52 7.20 -9.88
C SER A 156 3.03 7.50 -9.75
N LEU A 157 2.20 6.57 -10.12
CA LEU A 157 0.76 6.72 -10.07
C LEU A 157 0.15 5.58 -9.22
N MET A 158 -0.13 5.89 -7.97
CA MET A 158 -0.88 5.02 -7.09
C MET A 158 -2.37 5.19 -7.38
N HIS A 159 -2.96 4.27 -8.14
CA HIS A 159 -4.40 4.30 -8.40
C HIS A 159 -5.19 3.97 -7.15
N PHE A 160 -4.68 3.02 -6.38
CA PHE A 160 -5.26 2.58 -5.10
C PHE A 160 -4.26 1.71 -4.34
N ALA A 161 -4.23 1.86 -3.03
CA ALA A 161 -3.59 0.91 -2.13
C ALA A 161 -4.45 0.74 -0.88
N SER A 162 -4.45 -0.46 -0.31
CA SER A 162 -5.06 -0.71 0.99
C SER A 162 -4.21 -1.66 1.81
N LYS A 163 -4.20 -1.44 3.12
CA LYS A 163 -3.73 -2.39 4.13
C LYS A 163 -4.89 -2.66 5.07
N GLU A 164 -5.30 -3.91 5.17
CA GLU A 164 -6.31 -4.38 6.10
C GLU A 164 -5.67 -5.30 7.13
N ILE A 165 -5.90 -5.01 8.39
CA ILE A 165 -5.36 -5.77 9.50
C ILE A 165 -6.52 -6.17 10.40
N ARG A 166 -6.90 -7.45 10.32
CA ARG A 166 -7.98 -8.03 11.12
C ARG A 166 -7.41 -8.74 12.34
N PRO A 167 -7.96 -8.50 13.54
CA PRO A 167 -7.55 -9.26 14.72
C PRO A 167 -7.92 -10.74 14.54
N LEU A 168 -7.02 -11.61 14.99
CA LEU A 168 -7.25 -13.05 15.15
C LEU A 168 -7.28 -13.39 16.65
N PRO A 169 -7.77 -14.58 17.04
CA PRO A 169 -7.67 -15.04 18.42
C PRO A 169 -6.22 -15.01 18.95
N GLY A 170 -6.04 -14.53 20.18
CA GLY A 170 -4.71 -14.36 20.78
C GLY A 170 -3.95 -13.15 20.24
N PRO A 171 -2.63 -13.07 20.42
CA PRO A 171 -1.79 -11.97 19.95
C PRO A 171 -1.40 -12.19 18.48
N ALA A 172 -2.40 -12.31 17.61
CA ALA A 172 -2.21 -12.53 16.17
C ALA A 172 -3.16 -11.66 15.35
N CYS A 173 -2.79 -11.40 14.10
CA CYS A 173 -3.63 -10.70 13.15
C CYS A 173 -3.50 -11.29 11.75
N HIS A 174 -4.54 -11.12 10.96
CA HIS A 174 -4.52 -11.35 9.52
C HIS A 174 -4.21 -10.04 8.82
N TYR A 175 -3.15 -10.01 8.03
CA TYR A 175 -2.71 -8.87 7.26
C TYR A 175 -2.95 -9.08 5.78
N GLN A 176 -3.69 -8.19 5.14
CA GLN A 176 -3.95 -8.19 3.70
C GLN A 176 -3.57 -6.85 3.10
N THR A 177 -2.91 -6.90 1.94
CA THR A 177 -2.61 -5.72 1.12
C THR A 177 -3.17 -5.88 -0.28
N ILE A 178 -3.70 -4.79 -0.84
CA ILE A 178 -4.13 -4.70 -2.25
C ILE A 178 -3.45 -3.47 -2.85
N TRP A 179 -2.75 -3.64 -3.98
CA TRP A 179 -2.11 -2.57 -4.70
C TRP A 179 -2.57 -2.51 -6.15
N HIS A 180 -2.99 -1.32 -6.57
CA HIS A 180 -3.21 -0.94 -7.95
C HIS A 180 -2.27 0.24 -8.26
N TYR A 181 -1.08 -0.07 -8.77
CA TYR A 181 0.06 0.82 -8.78
C TYR A 181 0.77 0.81 -10.14
N ASP A 182 1.03 1.99 -10.70
CA ASP A 182 1.83 2.19 -11.89
C ASP A 182 3.14 2.90 -11.51
N PRO A 183 4.30 2.23 -11.61
CA PRO A 183 5.59 2.86 -11.34
C PRO A 183 5.92 3.97 -12.33
N ALA A 184 5.08 4.16 -13.36
CA ALA A 184 5.21 5.17 -14.40
C ALA A 184 6.52 5.12 -15.20
N GLY A 185 6.70 6.07 -16.11
CA GLY A 185 7.90 6.21 -16.90
C GLY A 185 8.06 5.17 -18.02
N TRP A 186 9.29 4.96 -18.44
CA TRP A 186 9.58 4.06 -19.54
C TRP A 186 9.33 2.58 -19.21
N LEU A 187 9.47 2.19 -17.96
CA LEU A 187 9.16 0.83 -17.50
C LEU A 187 7.70 0.45 -17.81
N SER A 188 6.75 1.30 -17.46
CA SER A 188 5.32 1.05 -17.71
C SER A 188 4.98 1.07 -19.20
N ARG A 189 5.80 1.74 -20.02
CA ARG A 189 5.60 1.81 -21.47
C ARG A 189 6.22 0.64 -22.22
N LEU A 190 7.33 0.09 -21.75
CA LEU A 190 8.08 -0.94 -22.43
C LEU A 190 7.77 -2.36 -21.94
N LEU A 191 7.43 -2.52 -20.66
CA LEU A 191 7.12 -3.84 -20.12
C LEU A 191 5.65 -4.22 -20.39
N PRO A 192 5.40 -5.47 -20.83
CA PRO A 192 4.05 -6.00 -20.82
C PRO A 192 3.41 -5.89 -19.44
N ARG A 193 2.16 -5.45 -19.38
CA ARG A 193 1.44 -5.22 -18.11
C ARG A 193 1.43 -6.41 -17.17
N LYS A 194 1.37 -7.63 -17.73
CA LYS A 194 1.47 -8.87 -16.94
C LYS A 194 2.82 -9.04 -16.24
N LEU A 195 3.92 -8.69 -16.91
CA LEU A 195 5.25 -8.73 -16.31
C LEU A 195 5.40 -7.69 -15.22
N LEU A 196 4.90 -6.49 -15.46
CA LEU A 196 4.91 -5.42 -14.48
C LEU A 196 4.08 -5.79 -13.24
N GLY A 197 2.90 -6.38 -13.42
CA GLY A 197 2.09 -6.90 -12.32
C GLY A 197 2.80 -7.97 -11.49
N ASN A 198 3.49 -8.90 -12.13
CA ASN A 198 4.29 -9.92 -11.43
C ASN A 198 5.48 -9.30 -10.66
N PHE A 199 6.10 -8.25 -11.19
CA PHE A 199 7.15 -7.51 -10.49
C PHE A 199 6.62 -6.83 -9.24
N ILE A 200 5.48 -6.13 -9.35
CA ILE A 200 4.83 -5.48 -8.20
C ILE A 200 4.42 -6.52 -7.15
N LEU A 201 3.84 -7.65 -7.58
CA LEU A 201 3.45 -8.73 -6.68
C LEU A 201 4.65 -9.31 -5.92
N LYS A 202 5.80 -9.46 -6.58
CA LYS A 202 7.04 -9.95 -5.94
C LYS A 202 7.49 -9.01 -4.82
N ASN A 203 7.41 -7.70 -5.03
CA ASN A 203 7.75 -6.71 -4.00
C ASN A 203 6.78 -6.80 -2.83
N LEU A 204 5.49 -6.98 -3.09
CA LEU A 204 4.48 -7.12 -2.06
C LEU A 204 4.68 -8.41 -1.22
N ILE A 205 5.00 -9.54 -1.85
CA ILE A 205 5.35 -10.78 -1.15
C ILE A 205 6.59 -10.57 -0.27
N HIS A 206 7.60 -9.86 -0.78
CA HIS A 206 8.81 -9.57 -0.01
C HIS A 206 8.52 -8.72 1.23
N GLU A 207 7.63 -7.72 1.13
CA GLU A 207 7.14 -6.95 2.28
C GLU A 207 6.54 -7.87 3.36
N HIS A 208 5.63 -8.76 2.98
CA HIS A 208 5.04 -9.73 3.91
C HIS A 208 6.07 -10.68 4.54
N GLN A 209 7.09 -11.10 3.77
CA GLN A 209 8.19 -11.93 4.31
C GLN A 209 9.01 -11.19 5.36
N LYS A 210 9.32 -9.91 5.13
CA LYS A 210 10.03 -9.07 6.10
C LYS A 210 9.23 -8.89 7.37
N LEU A 211 7.94 -8.60 7.27
CA LEU A 211 7.05 -8.48 8.42
C LEU A 211 6.94 -9.79 9.21
N ALA A 212 6.86 -10.93 8.53
CA ALA A 212 6.90 -12.24 9.18
C ALA A 212 8.25 -12.52 9.87
N GLY A 213 9.34 -11.95 9.38
CA GLY A 213 10.64 -11.98 10.05
C GLY A 213 10.69 -11.12 11.32
N ILE A 214 10.00 -10.00 11.34
CA ILE A 214 9.96 -9.06 12.46
C ILE A 214 9.02 -9.53 13.58
N PHE A 215 7.79 -9.90 13.22
CA PHE A 215 6.73 -10.22 14.18
C PHE A 215 6.53 -11.71 14.42
N GLY A 216 7.12 -12.56 13.61
CA GLY A 216 6.80 -13.99 13.58
C GLY A 216 5.54 -14.29 12.75
N ARG A 217 5.31 -15.59 12.50
CA ARG A 217 4.10 -16.04 11.78
C ARG A 217 3.02 -16.39 12.79
N GLY A 218 1.84 -15.85 12.57
CA GLY A 218 0.64 -16.30 13.27
C GLY A 218 0.22 -17.69 12.80
N ALA A 219 -0.38 -18.50 13.67
CA ALA A 219 -0.99 -19.76 13.28
C ALA A 219 -2.19 -19.43 12.35
N GLU A 220 -2.14 -19.87 11.09
CA GLU A 220 -3.34 -19.91 10.25
C GLU A 220 -4.31 -20.92 10.88
N GLN A 221 -5.51 -20.49 11.25
CA GLN A 221 -6.60 -21.42 11.46
C GLN A 221 -6.96 -21.97 10.07
N ALA A 222 -6.64 -23.26 9.85
CA ALA A 222 -7.11 -23.99 8.69
C ALA A 222 -8.65 -24.04 8.76
N GLU A 223 -9.31 -23.28 7.87
CA GLU A 223 -10.71 -23.47 7.53
C GLU A 223 -10.86 -24.63 6.54
#